data_a0ebe5c5a640635dafecab7fdb5d59d4
#
_entry.id   a0ebe5c5a640635dafecab7fdb5d59d4
#
_cell.length_a   1.000
_cell.length_b   1.000
_cell.length_c   1.000
_cell.angle_alpha   90.00
_cell.angle_beta   90.00
_cell.angle_gamma   90.00
#
_symmetry.space_group_name_H-M   'P 1'
#
loop_
_entity.id
_entity.type
_entity.pdbx_description
1 polymer ?
#
loop_
_entity_poly.entity_id
_entity_poly.type
_entity_poly.pdbx_seq_one_letter_code
_entity_poly.pdbx_strand_id
1 'polypeptide(L)'
;MPRTRRVRAAAAAFALIATLVLASQASASPFQHRIFYQQFHHALKRHTWTLYNGVPTCCKDSRWAPTHVRSRHGALRIRTYKDAAYGGKWVSGGVSMARMVNQTYGRWVVRFRMDKAVGVGMDVALRPSGSGTVVDWIEESSDKGGARRIETATLHYGNTRVHARVRANFTKWHTMTLSWKPGRITVKLDGRRWADFRHHIPSSPMHLVMQTNTGTNGFTGVMPNASTPRLVALQIDYVAVYRYG
;
A
#
# COMPACT_ATOMS: atom_id res chain seq x y z
N MET A 1 -74.44 22.00 60.41
CA MET A 1 -74.29 21.64 59.00
C MET A 1 -72.82 21.47 58.69
N PRO A 2 -72.27 20.21 58.52
CA PRO A 2 -70.89 20.05 58.22
C PRO A 2 -70.62 19.97 56.68
N ARG A 3 -69.61 20.69 56.24
CA ARG A 3 -69.11 20.71 54.86
C ARG A 3 -68.24 19.51 54.57
N THR A 4 -68.72 18.68 53.69
CA THR A 4 -67.90 17.56 53.13
C THR A 4 -66.83 18.03 52.18
N ARG A 5 -65.54 17.79 52.50
CA ARG A 5 -64.41 17.99 51.59
C ARG A 5 -64.28 16.75 50.71
N ARG A 6 -64.42 16.95 49.40
CA ARG A 6 -64.09 15.92 48.42
C ARG A 6 -62.56 15.92 48.17
N VAL A 7 -61.92 14.78 48.46
CA VAL A 7 -60.53 14.50 48.14
C VAL A 7 -60.51 14.00 46.68
N ARG A 8 -59.81 14.72 45.79
CA ARG A 8 -59.54 14.24 44.44
C ARG A 8 -58.26 13.46 44.47
N ALA A 9 -58.33 12.17 44.18
CA ALA A 9 -57.16 11.31 43.92
C ALA A 9 -56.64 11.59 42.52
N ALA A 10 -55.37 12.04 42.40
CA ALA A 10 -54.68 12.15 41.17
C ALA A 10 -53.95 10.84 40.85
N ALA A 11 -54.38 10.13 39.82
CA ALA A 11 -53.67 8.95 39.31
C ALA A 11 -52.49 9.41 38.47
N ALA A 12 -51.29 9.15 38.96
CA ALA A 12 -50.05 9.36 38.17
C ALA A 12 -49.82 8.14 37.26
N ALA A 13 -49.99 8.32 35.98
CA ALA A 13 -49.61 7.33 34.96
C ALA A 13 -48.08 7.36 34.72
N PHE A 14 -47.37 6.36 35.14
CA PHE A 14 -45.98 6.12 34.81
C PHE A 14 -45.90 5.52 33.39
N ALA A 15 -45.49 6.35 32.41
CA ALA A 15 -45.14 5.90 31.06
C ALA A 15 -43.72 5.32 31.12
N LEU A 16 -43.57 3.97 31.00
CA LEU A 16 -42.33 3.28 30.85
C LEU A 16 -41.85 3.51 29.38
N ILE A 17 -40.91 4.40 29.18
CA ILE A 17 -40.21 4.53 27.89
C ILE A 17 -39.15 3.43 27.84
N ALA A 18 -39.45 2.33 27.14
CA ALA A 18 -38.47 1.31 26.80
C ALA A 18 -37.58 1.84 25.67
N THR A 19 -36.42 2.38 26.00
CA THR A 19 -35.37 2.71 25.02
C THR A 19 -34.77 1.42 24.49
N LEU A 20 -35.18 1.05 23.27
CA LEU A 20 -34.55 -0.04 22.52
C LEU A 20 -33.14 0.41 22.10
N VAL A 21 -32.11 0.02 22.84
CA VAL A 21 -30.72 0.16 22.44
C VAL A 21 -30.46 -0.86 21.33
N LEU A 22 -30.61 -0.46 20.08
CA LEU A 22 -30.11 -1.23 18.92
C LEU A 22 -28.59 -1.25 19.02
N ALA A 23 -28.03 -2.26 19.65
CA ALA A 23 -26.61 -2.56 19.59
C ALA A 23 -26.29 -2.89 18.10
N SER A 24 -25.73 -1.91 17.39
CA SER A 24 -25.15 -2.12 16.07
C SER A 24 -24.06 -3.16 16.23
N GLN A 25 -24.33 -4.41 15.86
CA GLN A 25 -23.30 -5.44 15.74
C GLN A 25 -22.38 -5.01 14.62
N ALA A 26 -21.25 -4.41 14.97
CA ALA A 26 -20.18 -4.14 14.04
C ALA A 26 -19.74 -5.48 13.46
N SER A 27 -20.10 -5.75 12.21
CA SER A 27 -19.67 -6.97 11.50
C SER A 27 -18.17 -7.10 11.63
N ALA A 28 -17.72 -8.24 12.14
CA ALA A 28 -16.29 -8.53 12.29
C ALA A 28 -15.59 -8.35 10.93
N SER A 29 -14.41 -7.72 10.94
CA SER A 29 -13.65 -7.51 9.71
C SER A 29 -13.28 -8.86 9.09
N PRO A 30 -13.53 -9.09 7.78
CA PRO A 30 -13.13 -10.34 7.13
C PRO A 30 -11.61 -10.51 6.98
N PHE A 31 -10.81 -9.64 7.58
CA PHE A 31 -9.35 -9.65 7.56
C PHE A 31 -8.79 -9.69 8.99
N GLN A 32 -9.20 -10.63 9.80
CA GLN A 32 -8.80 -10.71 11.20
C GLN A 32 -7.47 -11.46 11.39
N HIS A 33 -7.22 -12.50 10.59
CA HIS A 33 -6.05 -13.35 10.74
C HIS A 33 -4.82 -12.75 10.05
N ARG A 34 -3.89 -12.20 10.85
CA ARG A 34 -2.59 -11.74 10.36
C ARG A 34 -1.65 -12.92 10.14
N ILE A 35 -1.28 -13.17 8.88
CA ILE A 35 -0.40 -14.27 8.47
C ILE A 35 1.06 -13.85 8.30
N PHE A 36 1.31 -12.54 8.20
CA PHE A 36 2.67 -12.02 8.06
C PHE A 36 2.76 -10.64 8.73
N TYR A 37 3.89 -10.42 9.42
CA TYR A 37 4.28 -9.11 9.94
C TYR A 37 5.79 -9.01 10.00
N GLN A 38 6.35 -7.95 9.46
CA GLN A 38 7.78 -7.69 9.54
C GLN A 38 8.05 -6.20 9.74
N GLN A 39 8.79 -5.91 10.80
CA GLN A 39 9.59 -4.71 10.98
C GLN A 39 11.03 -5.03 10.58
N PHE A 40 11.75 -4.08 10.04
CA PHE A 40 13.03 -4.32 9.39
C PHE A 40 14.22 -3.97 10.31
N HIS A 41 14.21 -4.51 11.54
CA HIS A 41 15.30 -4.31 12.51
C HIS A 41 16.57 -5.10 12.17
N HIS A 42 16.41 -6.23 11.49
CA HIS A 42 17.48 -7.14 11.10
C HIS A 42 17.65 -7.21 9.59
N ALA A 43 18.79 -7.75 9.14
CA ALA A 43 19.02 -8.01 7.73
C ALA A 43 17.92 -8.91 7.12
N LEU A 44 17.57 -8.67 5.86
CA LEU A 44 16.62 -9.50 5.16
C LEU A 44 17.13 -10.94 5.04
N LYS A 45 16.29 -11.88 5.40
CA LYS A 45 16.57 -13.30 5.18
C LYS A 45 16.31 -13.63 3.70
N ARG A 46 17.36 -13.97 2.97
CA ARG A 46 17.31 -14.21 1.51
C ARG A 46 16.42 -15.39 1.09
N HIS A 47 16.14 -16.33 1.98
CA HIS A 47 15.20 -17.42 1.71
C HIS A 47 13.74 -16.98 1.79
N THR A 48 13.44 -15.82 2.40
CA THR A 48 12.10 -15.27 2.51
C THR A 48 11.82 -14.17 1.48
N TRP A 49 12.79 -13.28 1.25
CA TRP A 49 12.68 -12.21 0.27
C TRP A 49 13.54 -12.49 -0.95
N THR A 50 12.95 -12.46 -2.13
CA THR A 50 13.70 -12.45 -3.38
C THR A 50 14.14 -11.01 -3.67
N LEU A 51 15.46 -10.81 -3.81
CA LEU A 51 16.03 -9.53 -4.21
C LEU A 51 16.12 -9.48 -5.73
N TYR A 52 15.70 -8.38 -6.32
CA TYR A 52 15.74 -8.21 -7.76
C TYR A 52 17.18 -8.02 -8.28
N ASN A 53 17.44 -8.59 -9.44
CA ASN A 53 18.71 -8.46 -10.16
C ASN A 53 18.45 -8.45 -11.68
N GLY A 54 19.11 -7.57 -12.41
CA GLY A 54 18.99 -7.47 -13.87
C GLY A 54 18.24 -6.25 -14.35
N VAL A 55 17.89 -6.22 -15.62
CA VAL A 55 17.13 -5.15 -16.28
C VAL A 55 15.66 -5.51 -16.24
N PRO A 56 14.79 -4.64 -15.70
CA PRO A 56 13.35 -4.90 -15.68
C PRO A 56 12.74 -4.86 -17.06
N THR A 57 11.78 -5.72 -17.33
CA THR A 57 11.06 -5.74 -18.62
C THR A 57 10.21 -4.50 -18.83
N CYS A 58 9.67 -3.91 -17.76
CA CYS A 58 8.85 -2.70 -17.81
C CYS A 58 9.65 -1.43 -18.10
N CYS A 59 10.92 -1.40 -17.68
CA CYS A 59 11.66 -0.14 -17.51
C CYS A 59 13.11 -0.35 -17.94
N LYS A 60 13.33 -0.46 -19.25
CA LYS A 60 14.63 -0.87 -19.83
C LYS A 60 15.78 0.09 -19.53
N ASP A 61 15.49 1.35 -19.21
CA ASP A 61 16.50 2.34 -18.77
C ASP A 61 16.94 2.12 -17.31
N SER A 62 16.27 1.24 -16.60
CA SER A 62 16.56 0.91 -15.21
C SER A 62 17.36 -0.39 -15.11
N ARG A 63 18.03 -0.56 -13.98
CA ARG A 63 18.68 -1.80 -13.57
C ARG A 63 18.45 -2.03 -12.10
N TRP A 64 18.19 -3.27 -11.71
CA TRP A 64 18.12 -3.67 -10.30
C TRP A 64 19.39 -4.42 -9.89
N ALA A 65 19.82 -4.17 -8.65
CA ALA A 65 20.88 -4.93 -8.01
C ALA A 65 20.54 -5.23 -6.54
N PRO A 66 20.84 -6.46 -6.06
CA PRO A 66 20.56 -6.85 -4.67
C PRO A 66 21.26 -5.96 -3.64
N THR A 67 22.43 -5.39 -3.97
CA THR A 67 23.19 -4.45 -3.13
C THR A 67 22.46 -3.14 -2.85
N HIS A 68 21.43 -2.81 -3.65
CA HIS A 68 20.60 -1.64 -3.50
C HIS A 68 19.43 -1.82 -2.52
N VAL A 69 19.30 -3.00 -1.93
CA VAL A 69 18.31 -3.30 -0.90
C VAL A 69 19.01 -3.49 0.45
N ARG A 70 18.61 -2.71 1.44
CA ARG A 70 19.13 -2.82 2.80
C ARG A 70 18.03 -2.77 3.84
N SER A 71 18.09 -3.68 4.81
CA SER A 71 17.27 -3.65 6.02
C SER A 71 18.17 -3.28 7.18
N ARG A 72 17.97 -2.11 7.75
CA ARG A 72 18.78 -1.57 8.85
C ARG A 72 18.02 -0.46 9.59
N HIS A 73 18.24 -0.37 10.91
CA HIS A 73 17.65 0.68 11.77
C HIS A 73 16.11 0.75 11.66
N GLY A 74 15.46 -0.39 11.70
CA GLY A 74 13.99 -0.49 11.70
C GLY A 74 13.31 -0.18 10.36
N ALA A 75 14.06 -0.07 9.27
CA ALA A 75 13.47 0.18 7.95
C ALA A 75 14.12 -0.65 6.84
N LEU A 76 13.32 -1.16 5.92
CA LEU A 76 13.77 -1.61 4.62
C LEU A 76 13.98 -0.38 3.74
N ARG A 77 15.16 -0.25 3.16
CA ARG A 77 15.52 0.81 2.22
C ARG A 77 15.81 0.22 0.87
N ILE A 78 14.96 0.53 -0.11
CA ILE A 78 15.16 0.22 -1.52
C ILE A 78 15.74 1.48 -2.15
N ARG A 79 17.00 1.41 -2.55
CA ARG A 79 17.83 2.58 -2.87
C ARG A 79 18.09 2.69 -4.36
N THR A 80 18.20 3.92 -4.82
CA THR A 80 18.63 4.27 -6.18
C THR A 80 19.78 5.27 -6.09
N TYR A 81 20.90 4.94 -6.73
CA TYR A 81 22.10 5.78 -6.80
C TYR A 81 22.98 5.37 -7.98
N LYS A 82 23.95 6.21 -8.35
CA LYS A 82 24.96 5.84 -9.35
C LYS A 82 25.94 4.85 -8.72
N ASP A 83 26.07 3.66 -9.31
CA ASP A 83 26.90 2.59 -8.77
C ASP A 83 28.13 2.33 -9.66
N ALA A 84 29.32 2.48 -9.08
CA ALA A 84 30.59 2.24 -9.75
C ALA A 84 30.73 0.82 -10.29
N ALA A 85 30.15 -0.20 -9.60
CA ALA A 85 30.12 -1.58 -10.07
C ALA A 85 29.35 -1.75 -11.39
N TYR A 86 28.57 -0.76 -11.78
CA TYR A 86 27.82 -0.72 -13.05
C TYR A 86 28.24 0.47 -13.94
N GLY A 87 29.52 0.85 -13.89
CA GLY A 87 30.05 1.94 -14.69
C GLY A 87 29.51 3.31 -14.35
N GLY A 88 29.17 3.56 -13.09
CA GLY A 88 28.61 4.84 -12.62
C GLY A 88 27.20 5.13 -13.13
N LYS A 89 26.48 4.14 -13.65
CA LYS A 89 25.08 4.28 -14.07
C LYS A 89 24.15 4.29 -12.86
N TRP A 90 22.96 4.87 -13.02
CA TRP A 90 21.89 4.77 -12.06
C TRP A 90 21.43 3.31 -11.92
N VAL A 91 21.43 2.79 -10.70
CA VAL A 91 20.97 1.45 -10.36
C VAL A 91 19.96 1.54 -9.23
N SER A 92 18.94 0.72 -9.28
CA SER A 92 17.80 0.66 -8.36
C SER A 92 17.78 -0.67 -7.60
N GLY A 93 16.80 -0.85 -6.75
CA GLY A 93 16.57 -2.10 -6.04
C GLY A 93 15.12 -2.55 -6.15
N GLY A 94 14.89 -3.77 -5.73
CA GLY A 94 13.54 -4.31 -5.60
C GLY A 94 13.52 -5.61 -4.82
N VAL A 95 12.36 -5.92 -4.26
CA VAL A 95 12.10 -7.13 -3.47
C VAL A 95 10.75 -7.74 -3.82
N SER A 96 10.67 -9.06 -3.70
CA SER A 96 9.42 -9.82 -3.82
C SER A 96 9.25 -10.75 -2.63
N MET A 97 8.02 -10.89 -2.14
CA MET A 97 7.68 -11.87 -1.11
C MET A 97 6.99 -13.12 -1.65
N ALA A 98 7.14 -13.43 -2.93
CA ALA A 98 6.52 -14.59 -3.59
C ALA A 98 6.78 -15.93 -2.89
N ARG A 99 7.93 -16.06 -2.21
CA ARG A 99 8.30 -17.26 -1.47
C ARG A 99 7.61 -17.40 -0.11
N MET A 100 7.00 -16.34 0.40
CA MET A 100 6.39 -16.33 1.74
C MET A 100 4.88 -16.27 1.69
N VAL A 101 4.34 -15.32 0.93
CA VAL A 101 2.91 -15.06 0.84
C VAL A 101 2.54 -14.90 -0.62
N ASN A 102 1.76 -15.85 -1.10
CA ASN A 102 1.14 -15.83 -2.42
C ASN A 102 -0.31 -16.30 -2.22
N GLN A 103 -1.25 -15.36 -2.19
CA GLN A 103 -2.64 -15.66 -1.84
C GLN A 103 -3.64 -14.91 -2.72
N THR A 104 -4.80 -15.53 -2.88
CA THR A 104 -5.98 -14.87 -3.46
C THR A 104 -6.73 -14.20 -2.33
N TYR A 105 -7.06 -12.92 -2.51
CA TYR A 105 -7.73 -12.07 -1.54
C TYR A 105 -6.91 -11.86 -0.26
N GLY A 106 -7.21 -10.80 0.46
CA GLY A 106 -6.52 -10.46 1.70
C GLY A 106 -6.39 -8.96 1.90
N ARG A 107 -5.64 -8.61 2.93
CA ARG A 107 -5.27 -7.21 3.21
C ARG A 107 -3.76 -7.11 3.33
N TRP A 108 -3.20 -6.14 2.62
CA TRP A 108 -1.79 -5.76 2.71
C TRP A 108 -1.69 -4.37 3.29
N VAL A 109 -0.80 -4.20 4.24
CA VAL A 109 -0.51 -2.92 4.90
C VAL A 109 0.97 -2.64 4.77
N VAL A 110 1.31 -1.45 4.26
CA VAL A 110 2.69 -0.98 4.13
C VAL A 110 2.78 0.41 4.73
N ARG A 111 3.68 0.60 5.69
CA ARG A 111 4.03 1.93 6.19
C ARG A 111 5.33 2.37 5.54
N PHE A 112 5.27 3.49 4.83
CA PHE A 112 6.35 3.92 3.96
C PHE A 112 6.53 5.43 3.92
N ARG A 113 7.67 5.85 3.40
CA ARG A 113 7.97 7.20 2.92
C ARG A 113 8.95 7.15 1.76
N MET A 114 9.06 8.25 1.02
CA MET A 114 9.90 8.37 -0.17
C MET A 114 10.78 9.62 -0.11
N ASP A 115 12.03 9.51 -0.55
CA ASP A 115 12.87 10.68 -0.73
C ASP A 115 12.45 11.43 -2.00
N LYS A 116 12.53 12.77 -1.97
CA LYS A 116 12.30 13.60 -3.18
C LYS A 116 13.36 13.27 -4.23
N ALA A 117 12.93 13.10 -5.47
CA ALA A 117 13.88 12.92 -6.58
C ALA A 117 13.19 13.04 -7.95
N VAL A 118 13.83 13.74 -8.86
CA VAL A 118 13.48 13.71 -10.29
C VAL A 118 14.01 12.42 -10.89
N GLY A 119 13.22 11.77 -11.76
CA GLY A 119 13.65 10.62 -12.56
C GLY A 119 13.82 9.30 -11.81
N VAL A 120 13.39 9.23 -10.53
CA VAL A 120 13.35 7.99 -9.74
C VAL A 120 11.92 7.69 -9.39
N GLY A 121 11.35 6.65 -9.98
CA GLY A 121 10.02 6.13 -9.67
C GLY A 121 10.05 5.11 -8.54
N MET A 122 8.95 4.95 -7.85
CA MET A 122 8.76 4.00 -6.75
C MET A 122 7.43 3.28 -6.92
N ASP A 123 7.43 1.98 -6.60
CA ASP A 123 6.26 1.15 -6.81
C ASP A 123 6.15 0.09 -5.72
N VAL A 124 4.92 -0.07 -5.22
CA VAL A 124 4.50 -1.19 -4.38
C VAL A 124 3.27 -1.81 -5.01
N ALA A 125 3.39 -3.07 -5.42
CA ALA A 125 2.39 -3.75 -6.22
C ALA A 125 2.05 -5.15 -5.68
N LEU A 126 0.89 -5.65 -6.08
CA LEU A 126 0.59 -7.07 -6.06
C LEU A 126 0.76 -7.62 -7.48
N ARG A 127 1.57 -8.68 -7.60
CA ARG A 127 1.83 -9.34 -8.88
C ARG A 127 1.44 -10.81 -8.83
N PRO A 128 0.82 -11.35 -9.89
CA PRO A 128 0.60 -12.78 -10.02
C PRO A 128 1.94 -13.51 -10.23
N SER A 129 1.98 -14.81 -9.94
CA SER A 129 3.16 -15.66 -10.22
C SER A 129 3.37 -15.95 -11.70
N GLY A 130 2.39 -15.65 -12.54
CA GLY A 130 2.40 -15.78 -14.01
C GLY A 130 1.85 -14.52 -14.67
N SER A 131 1.24 -14.67 -15.85
CA SER A 131 0.50 -13.60 -16.52
C SER A 131 -0.79 -13.28 -15.78
N GLY A 132 -1.27 -12.05 -15.87
CA GLY A 132 -2.54 -11.64 -15.26
C GLY A 132 -2.56 -10.16 -14.87
N THR A 133 -3.64 -9.77 -14.19
CA THR A 133 -3.82 -8.42 -13.68
C THR A 133 -2.75 -8.08 -12.66
N VAL A 134 -2.10 -6.94 -12.83
CA VAL A 134 -1.19 -6.35 -11.84
C VAL A 134 -1.95 -5.27 -11.09
N VAL A 135 -1.73 -5.18 -9.79
CA VAL A 135 -2.34 -4.15 -8.94
C VAL A 135 -1.22 -3.31 -8.33
N ASP A 136 -0.86 -2.22 -9.01
CA ASP A 136 0.00 -1.20 -8.43
C ASP A 136 -0.86 -0.35 -7.49
N TRP A 137 -0.47 -0.17 -6.24
CA TRP A 137 -1.30 0.52 -5.25
C TRP A 137 -0.55 1.59 -4.44
N ILE A 138 0.73 1.71 -4.67
CA ILE A 138 1.58 2.84 -4.33
C ILE A 138 2.48 3.03 -5.55
N GLU A 139 2.06 3.84 -6.51
CA GLU A 139 2.79 4.06 -7.75
C GLU A 139 2.99 5.56 -7.97
N GLU A 140 4.22 5.97 -7.90
CA GLU A 140 4.59 7.36 -8.19
C GLU A 140 4.82 7.54 -9.68
N SER A 141 3.74 7.66 -10.44
CA SER A 141 3.74 7.79 -11.91
C SER A 141 3.41 9.19 -12.43
N SER A 142 2.95 10.08 -11.57
CA SER A 142 2.38 11.37 -11.99
C SER A 142 3.18 12.60 -11.56
N ASP A 143 4.19 12.42 -10.71
CA ASP A 143 4.99 13.51 -10.15
C ASP A 143 6.36 13.60 -10.82
N LYS A 144 6.38 14.10 -12.07
CA LYS A 144 7.61 14.27 -12.86
C LYS A 144 8.67 15.13 -12.17
N GLY A 145 8.25 16.05 -11.31
CA GLY A 145 9.14 16.88 -10.50
C GLY A 145 9.73 16.19 -9.28
N GLY A 146 9.28 14.97 -8.96
CA GLY A 146 9.79 14.17 -7.85
C GLY A 146 9.50 14.75 -6.47
N ALA A 147 8.49 15.61 -6.32
CA ALA A 147 8.13 16.25 -5.05
C ALA A 147 7.38 15.34 -4.08
N ARG A 148 6.98 14.13 -4.55
CA ARG A 148 6.24 13.10 -3.79
C ARG A 148 4.91 13.60 -3.25
N ARG A 149 4.08 14.17 -4.13
CA ARG A 149 2.79 14.75 -3.77
C ARG A 149 1.58 13.95 -4.23
N ILE A 150 1.78 13.00 -5.13
CA ILE A 150 0.70 12.22 -5.75
C ILE A 150 1.11 10.77 -5.80
N GLU A 151 0.21 9.89 -5.30
CA GLU A 151 0.28 8.46 -5.50
C GLU A 151 -0.90 7.98 -6.32
N THR A 152 -0.67 6.95 -7.11
CA THR A 152 -1.66 6.33 -7.97
C THR A 152 -1.88 4.88 -7.53
N ALA A 153 -3.12 4.41 -7.60
CA ALA A 153 -3.43 2.98 -7.62
C ALA A 153 -3.93 2.63 -9.02
N THR A 154 -3.33 1.64 -9.64
CA THR A 154 -3.63 1.23 -11.02
C THR A 154 -3.88 -0.28 -11.08
N LEU A 155 -5.00 -0.68 -11.69
CA LEU A 155 -5.25 -2.05 -12.11
C LEU A 155 -4.89 -2.17 -13.60
N HIS A 156 -3.92 -3.04 -13.90
CA HIS A 156 -3.51 -3.38 -15.26
C HIS A 156 -4.16 -4.68 -15.68
N TYR A 157 -5.15 -4.62 -16.56
CA TYR A 157 -5.87 -5.77 -17.08
C TYR A 157 -5.75 -5.80 -18.62
N GLY A 158 -4.89 -6.66 -19.14
CA GLY A 158 -4.53 -6.64 -20.57
C GLY A 158 -4.02 -5.25 -20.98
N ASN A 159 -4.65 -4.64 -21.97
CA ASN A 159 -4.35 -3.28 -22.42
C ASN A 159 -5.15 -2.20 -21.66
N THR A 160 -6.01 -2.60 -20.73
CA THR A 160 -6.86 -1.66 -19.96
C THR A 160 -6.16 -1.25 -18.67
N ARG A 161 -6.25 0.03 -18.35
CA ARG A 161 -5.77 0.60 -17.09
C ARG A 161 -6.89 1.37 -16.41
N VAL A 162 -7.22 0.97 -15.19
CA VAL A 162 -8.16 1.72 -14.32
C VAL A 162 -7.36 2.25 -13.16
N HIS A 163 -7.41 3.56 -12.93
CA HIS A 163 -6.59 4.19 -11.91
C HIS A 163 -7.38 5.18 -11.03
N ALA A 164 -6.90 5.38 -9.83
CA ALA A 164 -7.30 6.43 -8.90
C ALA A 164 -6.04 7.15 -8.38
N ARG A 165 -6.18 8.38 -7.88
CA ARG A 165 -5.07 9.18 -7.37
C ARG A 165 -5.40 9.76 -6.02
N VAL A 166 -4.35 9.92 -5.18
CA VAL A 166 -4.43 10.59 -3.89
C VAL A 166 -3.30 11.59 -3.73
N ARG A 167 -3.57 12.68 -3.04
CA ARG A 167 -2.59 13.74 -2.73
C ARG A 167 -2.23 13.73 -1.25
N ALA A 168 -0.92 13.71 -0.96
CA ALA A 168 -0.37 13.87 0.39
C ALA A 168 1.12 14.26 0.30
N ASN A 169 1.79 14.39 1.42
CA ASN A 169 3.24 14.58 1.46
C ASN A 169 3.96 13.27 1.74
N PHE A 170 4.20 12.46 0.71
CA PHE A 170 4.80 11.13 0.84
C PHE A 170 6.29 11.13 1.22
N THR A 171 6.89 12.30 1.43
CA THR A 171 8.20 12.38 2.11
C THR A 171 8.06 12.15 3.62
N LYS A 172 6.86 12.15 4.15
CA LYS A 172 6.52 11.78 5.53
C LYS A 172 6.03 10.35 5.58
N TRP A 173 6.04 9.76 6.77
CA TRP A 173 5.52 8.42 6.98
C TRP A 173 4.00 8.38 6.80
N HIS A 174 3.55 7.48 5.94
CA HIS A 174 2.15 7.17 5.71
C HIS A 174 1.91 5.66 5.77
N THR A 175 0.68 5.27 6.11
CA THR A 175 0.24 3.88 6.08
C THR A 175 -0.74 3.70 4.93
N MET A 176 -0.35 2.92 3.94
CA MET A 176 -1.23 2.52 2.85
C MET A 176 -1.77 1.11 3.12
N THR A 177 -3.07 0.93 2.94
CA THR A 177 -3.75 -0.35 3.13
C THR A 177 -4.52 -0.71 1.88
N LEU A 178 -4.17 -1.81 1.25
CA LEU A 178 -4.96 -2.45 0.20
C LEU A 178 -5.79 -3.58 0.83
N SER A 179 -7.09 -3.59 0.56
CA SER A 179 -7.98 -4.69 0.93
C SER A 179 -8.63 -5.26 -0.34
N TRP A 180 -8.37 -6.51 -0.60
CA TRP A 180 -8.85 -7.26 -1.75
C TRP A 180 -9.73 -8.41 -1.31
N LYS A 181 -10.96 -8.41 -1.81
CA LYS A 181 -11.97 -9.45 -1.62
C LYS A 181 -12.63 -9.79 -2.96
N PRO A 182 -13.42 -10.87 -3.05
CA PRO A 182 -14.17 -11.16 -4.27
C PRO A 182 -14.88 -9.92 -4.81
N GLY A 183 -14.63 -9.59 -6.08
CA GLY A 183 -15.25 -8.49 -6.81
C GLY A 183 -14.88 -7.07 -6.35
N ARG A 184 -13.90 -6.89 -5.44
CA ARG A 184 -13.58 -5.54 -4.96
C ARG A 184 -12.15 -5.39 -4.45
N ILE A 185 -11.49 -4.30 -4.86
CA ILE A 185 -10.26 -3.81 -4.23
C ILE A 185 -10.50 -2.40 -3.71
N THR A 186 -10.11 -2.13 -2.46
CA THR A 186 -10.13 -0.78 -1.88
C THR A 186 -8.74 -0.41 -1.38
N VAL A 187 -8.36 0.86 -1.54
CA VAL A 187 -7.11 1.39 -1.00
C VAL A 187 -7.40 2.53 -0.03
N LYS A 188 -6.70 2.50 1.11
CA LYS A 188 -6.78 3.51 2.16
C LYS A 188 -5.41 4.14 2.39
N LEU A 189 -5.38 5.45 2.61
CA LEU A 189 -4.24 6.21 3.10
C LEU A 189 -4.55 6.66 4.52
N ASP A 190 -3.73 6.28 5.51
CA ASP A 190 -3.89 6.61 6.93
C ASP A 190 -5.33 6.34 7.44
N GLY A 191 -5.89 5.19 7.06
CA GLY A 191 -7.24 4.77 7.41
C GLY A 191 -8.38 5.31 6.52
N ARG A 192 -8.16 6.37 5.73
CA ARG A 192 -9.16 6.98 4.85
C ARG A 192 -9.15 6.35 3.47
N ARG A 193 -10.30 5.82 3.00
CA ARG A 193 -10.43 5.24 1.66
C ARG A 193 -10.36 6.32 0.59
N TRP A 194 -9.56 6.07 -0.45
CA TRP A 194 -9.41 6.95 -1.60
C TRP A 194 -9.55 6.22 -2.96
N ALA A 195 -9.41 4.88 -3.00
CA ALA A 195 -9.69 4.10 -4.20
C ALA A 195 -10.65 2.95 -3.88
N ASP A 196 -11.53 2.64 -4.85
CA ASP A 196 -12.55 1.59 -4.78
C ASP A 196 -12.79 1.03 -6.19
N PHE A 197 -12.17 -0.11 -6.49
CA PHE A 197 -12.27 -0.78 -7.77
C PHE A 197 -13.27 -1.94 -7.68
N ARG A 198 -14.14 -2.08 -8.68
CA ARG A 198 -15.20 -3.09 -8.75
C ARG A 198 -15.24 -3.85 -10.07
N HIS A 199 -14.38 -3.46 -11.02
CA HIS A 199 -14.25 -4.12 -12.33
C HIS A 199 -12.83 -4.62 -12.52
N HIS A 200 -12.66 -5.69 -13.29
CA HIS A 200 -11.36 -6.31 -13.57
C HIS A 200 -10.59 -6.75 -12.32
N ILE A 201 -11.33 -7.13 -11.28
CA ILE A 201 -10.74 -7.57 -10.02
C ILE A 201 -10.11 -8.95 -10.22
N PRO A 202 -8.81 -9.12 -9.96
CA PRO A 202 -8.14 -10.40 -10.09
C PRO A 202 -8.72 -11.45 -9.14
N SER A 203 -8.61 -12.73 -9.54
CA SER A 203 -9.00 -13.88 -8.74
C SER A 203 -7.89 -14.93 -8.62
N SER A 204 -6.69 -14.64 -9.12
CA SER A 204 -5.53 -15.51 -9.02
C SER A 204 -4.63 -15.11 -7.86
N PRO A 205 -3.87 -16.04 -7.24
CA PRO A 205 -2.97 -15.70 -6.16
C PRO A 205 -1.92 -14.66 -6.55
N MET A 206 -1.67 -13.71 -5.63
CA MET A 206 -0.70 -12.64 -5.81
C MET A 206 0.21 -12.50 -4.61
N HIS A 207 1.38 -11.93 -4.85
CA HIS A 207 2.37 -11.59 -3.84
C HIS A 207 2.78 -10.12 -3.93
N LEU A 208 3.22 -9.58 -2.82
CA LEU A 208 3.73 -8.22 -2.72
C LEU A 208 5.10 -8.10 -3.36
N VAL A 209 5.28 -7.03 -4.13
CA VAL A 209 6.57 -6.54 -4.62
C VAL A 209 6.75 -5.08 -4.27
N MET A 210 7.99 -4.66 -4.06
CA MET A 210 8.36 -3.28 -3.77
C MET A 210 9.64 -2.95 -4.51
N GLN A 211 9.68 -1.82 -5.23
CA GLN A 211 10.83 -1.49 -6.09
C GLN A 211 10.99 0.01 -6.29
N THR A 212 12.19 0.38 -6.74
CA THR A 212 12.48 1.68 -7.34
C THR A 212 12.94 1.49 -8.77
N ASN A 213 12.71 2.48 -9.64
CA ASN A 213 13.10 2.46 -11.04
C ASN A 213 13.61 3.83 -11.46
N THR A 214 14.39 3.85 -12.54
CA THR A 214 14.85 5.10 -13.19
C THR A 214 14.48 5.08 -14.67
N GLY A 215 14.43 6.26 -15.29
CA GLY A 215 14.35 6.39 -16.74
C GLY A 215 13.00 6.77 -17.30
N THR A 216 13.01 7.06 -18.61
CA THR A 216 11.85 7.53 -19.36
C THR A 216 10.78 6.46 -19.53
N ASN A 217 11.18 5.19 -19.58
CA ASN A 217 10.29 4.03 -19.60
C ASN A 217 9.89 3.55 -18.19
N GLY A 218 10.27 4.32 -17.14
CA GLY A 218 9.88 4.09 -15.76
C GLY A 218 8.62 4.86 -15.41
N PHE A 219 8.28 4.84 -14.12
CA PHE A 219 7.05 5.45 -13.63
C PHE A 219 7.02 6.98 -13.76
N THR A 220 8.16 7.66 -13.76
CA THR A 220 8.22 9.13 -13.81
C THR A 220 8.20 9.70 -15.23
N GLY A 221 8.53 8.91 -16.26
CA GLY A 221 8.65 9.35 -17.63
C GLY A 221 9.79 10.35 -17.90
N VAL A 222 10.72 10.53 -16.96
CA VAL A 222 11.90 11.40 -17.07
C VAL A 222 13.15 10.73 -16.49
N MET A 223 14.32 11.10 -16.99
CA MET A 223 15.60 10.63 -16.46
C MET A 223 16.02 11.38 -15.20
N PRO A 224 16.77 10.76 -14.28
CA PRO A 224 17.50 11.47 -13.24
C PRO A 224 18.42 12.54 -13.86
N ASN A 225 18.51 13.68 -13.22
CA ASN A 225 19.30 14.84 -13.69
C ASN A 225 20.19 15.42 -12.57
N ALA A 226 20.76 16.61 -12.79
CA ALA A 226 21.64 17.26 -11.82
C ALA A 226 20.96 17.60 -10.48
N SER A 227 19.63 17.77 -10.46
CA SER A 227 18.85 17.99 -9.23
C SER A 227 18.53 16.70 -8.45
N THR A 228 18.75 15.52 -9.04
CA THR A 228 18.49 14.25 -8.39
C THR A 228 19.52 14.00 -7.30
N PRO A 229 19.12 13.77 -6.04
CA PRO A 229 20.05 13.48 -4.96
C PRO A 229 20.95 12.28 -5.27
N ARG A 230 22.17 12.29 -4.71
CA ARG A 230 23.14 11.19 -4.91
C ARG A 230 22.61 9.84 -4.46
N LEU A 231 21.72 9.80 -3.49
CA LEU A 231 21.02 8.62 -3.00
C LEU A 231 19.55 8.95 -2.79
N VAL A 232 18.68 8.11 -3.32
CA VAL A 232 17.22 8.19 -3.19
C VAL A 232 16.71 6.85 -2.67
N ALA A 233 15.78 6.86 -1.74
CA ALA A 233 15.24 5.63 -1.17
C ALA A 233 13.70 5.65 -1.05
N LEU A 234 13.10 4.52 -1.38
CA LEU A 234 11.82 4.09 -0.82
C LEU A 234 12.12 3.42 0.52
N GLN A 235 11.51 3.92 1.58
CA GLN A 235 11.72 3.44 2.94
C GLN A 235 10.43 2.82 3.46
N ILE A 236 10.52 1.58 3.94
CA ILE A 236 9.40 0.81 4.48
C ILE A 236 9.69 0.53 5.96
N ASP A 237 8.79 0.98 6.84
CA ASP A 237 8.85 0.75 8.29
C ASP A 237 8.38 -0.68 8.62
N TYR A 238 7.19 -1.06 8.13
CA TYR A 238 6.68 -2.40 8.26
C TYR A 238 5.80 -2.83 7.10
N VAL A 239 5.68 -4.15 6.98
CA VAL A 239 4.69 -4.83 6.14
C VAL A 239 3.85 -5.75 7.00
N ALA A 240 2.53 -5.72 6.83
CA ALA A 240 1.61 -6.70 7.42
C ALA A 240 0.69 -7.29 6.35
N VAL A 241 0.42 -8.58 6.43
CA VAL A 241 -0.52 -9.27 5.53
C VAL A 241 -1.53 -10.05 6.35
N TYR A 242 -2.78 -9.96 5.92
CA TYR A 242 -3.91 -10.63 6.56
C TYR A 242 -4.63 -11.48 5.53
N ARG A 243 -5.09 -12.65 5.97
CA ARG A 243 -5.94 -13.52 5.16
C ARG A 243 -7.36 -12.94 5.08
N TYR A 244 -8.03 -13.19 3.99
CA TYR A 244 -9.48 -13.01 3.83
C TYR A 244 -10.19 -14.28 4.28
N GLY A 245 -11.29 -14.17 5.04
CA GLY A 245 -12.09 -15.27 5.56
C GLY A 245 -12.64 -14.98 6.94
#